data_7bac822544e336688f8d665e21f1c96f
#
_entry.id   7bac822544e336688f8d665e21f1c96f
#
_cell.length_a   1.000
_cell.length_b   1.000
_cell.length_c   1.000
_cell.angle_alpha   90.00
_cell.angle_beta   90.00
_cell.angle_gamma   90.00
#
_symmetry.space_group_name_H-M   'P 1'
#
loop_
_entity.id
_entity.type
_entity.pdbx_description
1 polymer ?
#
loop_
_entity_poly.entity_id
_entity_poly.type
_entity_poly.pdbx_seq_one_letter_code
_entity_poly.pdbx_strand_id
1 'polypeptide(L)'
;YCSIRGYTVMHIFKEYDDYGVEDELFHFVAAGNNRDGLALRAASHLMELSPKPKKLLFMFSDASPQDDQIAGEGAFYKDREYTDALAVKDTVNEVQRLKNHGIDVIGIFMGSAHDSELATKIFGRSLVKIKSINEFADAVGRVLNEILT
;
A
#
# COMPACT_ATOMS: atom_id res chain seq x y z
N TYR A 1 1.16 -5.12 -6.12
CA TYR A 1 2.38 -5.74 -5.57
C TYR A 1 2.07 -7.10 -4.97
N CYS A 2 3.08 -7.91 -4.84
CA CYS A 2 3.01 -9.20 -4.14
C CYS A 2 4.40 -9.52 -3.55
N SER A 3 4.50 -10.58 -2.77
CA SER A 3 5.75 -11.09 -2.25
C SER A 3 6.01 -12.50 -2.78
N ILE A 4 7.17 -12.72 -3.35
CA ILE A 4 7.61 -14.01 -3.89
C ILE A 4 8.98 -14.34 -3.30
N ARG A 5 9.08 -15.47 -2.62
CA ARG A 5 10.32 -15.91 -1.94
C ARG A 5 10.91 -14.84 -1.00
N GLY A 6 10.03 -14.10 -0.31
CA GLY A 6 10.42 -13.04 0.62
C GLY A 6 10.85 -11.72 -0.02
N TYR A 7 10.78 -11.58 -1.34
CA TYR A 7 11.03 -10.33 -2.05
C TYR A 7 9.71 -9.68 -2.46
N THR A 8 9.61 -8.37 -2.27
CA THR A 8 8.46 -7.60 -2.75
C THR A 8 8.63 -7.30 -4.24
N VAL A 9 7.66 -7.72 -5.02
CA VAL A 9 7.59 -7.46 -6.47
C VAL A 9 6.55 -6.38 -6.72
N MET A 10 6.97 -5.29 -7.36
CA MET A 10 6.10 -4.19 -7.77
C MET A 10 5.78 -4.34 -9.26
N HIS A 11 4.50 -4.41 -9.60
CA HIS A 11 4.03 -4.32 -10.99
C HIS A 11 3.63 -2.87 -11.24
N ILE A 12 4.38 -2.16 -12.07
CA ILE A 12 4.11 -0.77 -12.42
C ILE A 12 3.32 -0.78 -13.71
N PHE A 13 2.07 -0.36 -13.65
CA PHE A 13 1.18 -0.30 -14.82
C PHE A 13 1.23 1.07 -15.51
N LYS A 14 1.55 2.12 -14.75
CA LYS A 14 1.66 3.47 -15.25
C LYS A 14 2.67 4.26 -14.43
N GLU A 15 3.59 4.92 -15.09
CA GLU A 15 4.49 5.89 -14.49
C GLU A 15 3.95 7.31 -14.64
N TYR A 16 4.63 8.27 -14.02
CA TYR A 16 4.18 9.66 -13.97
C TYR A 16 3.99 10.29 -15.35
N ASP A 17 4.88 9.97 -16.29
CA ASP A 17 4.91 10.53 -17.64
C ASP A 17 4.29 9.64 -18.72
N ASP A 18 3.68 8.50 -18.35
CA ASP A 18 3.06 7.59 -19.31
C ASP A 18 1.68 8.10 -19.74
N TYR A 19 1.41 7.96 -21.05
CA TYR A 19 0.13 8.29 -21.66
C TYR A 19 -0.41 7.08 -22.45
N GLY A 20 -1.72 6.87 -22.38
CA GLY A 20 -2.40 5.84 -23.17
C GLY A 20 -2.17 4.40 -22.73
N VAL A 21 -1.88 4.18 -21.44
CA VAL A 21 -1.62 2.85 -20.83
C VAL A 21 -2.72 2.42 -19.87
N GLU A 22 -3.91 2.97 -20.01
CA GLU A 22 -5.03 2.74 -19.07
C GLU A 22 -5.45 1.27 -19.02
N ASP A 23 -5.33 0.55 -20.13
CA ASP A 23 -5.71 -0.87 -20.23
C ASP A 23 -4.74 -1.81 -19.50
N GLU A 24 -3.52 -1.38 -19.21
CA GLU A 24 -2.52 -2.18 -18.49
C GLU A 24 -2.99 -2.58 -17.08
N LEU A 25 -3.86 -1.78 -16.45
CA LEU A 25 -4.46 -2.10 -15.15
C LEU A 25 -5.23 -3.43 -15.13
N PHE A 26 -5.71 -3.89 -16.29
CA PHE A 26 -6.46 -5.14 -16.40
C PHE A 26 -5.58 -6.38 -16.59
N HIS A 27 -4.27 -6.20 -16.72
CA HIS A 27 -3.31 -7.28 -16.94
C HIS A 27 -2.66 -7.83 -15.67
N PHE A 28 -3.08 -7.36 -14.48
CA PHE A 28 -2.52 -7.88 -13.25
C PHE A 28 -3.12 -9.22 -12.85
N VAL A 29 -2.30 -10.03 -12.19
CA VAL A 29 -2.70 -11.30 -11.58
C VAL A 29 -2.32 -11.25 -10.11
N ALA A 30 -3.27 -11.59 -9.25
CA ALA A 30 -2.98 -11.75 -7.83
C ALA A 30 -2.08 -12.99 -7.63
N ALA A 31 -0.95 -12.80 -6.96
CA ALA A 31 0.03 -13.86 -6.73
C ALA A 31 0.79 -13.65 -5.41
N GLY A 32 1.11 -14.75 -4.76
CA GLY A 32 1.95 -14.77 -3.57
C GLY A 32 1.36 -14.07 -2.34
N ASN A 33 2.23 -13.82 -1.39
CA ASN A 33 1.96 -13.14 -0.14
C ASN A 33 2.13 -11.61 -0.30
N ASN A 34 2.05 -10.85 0.78
CA ASN A 34 2.22 -9.41 0.74
C ASN A 34 3.07 -8.88 1.89
N ARG A 35 3.99 -7.97 1.55
CA ARG A 35 4.83 -7.22 2.49
C ARG A 35 4.52 -5.74 2.33
N ASP A 36 3.46 -5.29 2.97
CA ASP A 36 2.90 -3.95 2.80
C ASP A 36 3.89 -2.83 3.09
N GLY A 37 4.68 -2.96 4.17
CA GLY A 37 5.69 -1.97 4.50
C GLY A 37 6.77 -1.84 3.42
N LEU A 38 7.20 -2.95 2.82
CA LEU A 38 8.18 -2.92 1.71
C LEU A 38 7.57 -2.33 0.44
N ALA A 39 6.31 -2.63 0.14
CA ALA A 39 5.60 -2.04 -0.98
C ALA A 39 5.47 -0.51 -0.83
N LEU A 40 5.16 -0.03 0.37
CA LEU A 40 5.12 1.41 0.67
C LEU A 40 6.50 2.08 0.49
N ARG A 41 7.60 1.42 0.88
CA ARG A 41 8.97 1.91 0.62
C ARG A 41 9.24 2.04 -0.87
N ALA A 42 8.92 1.00 -1.64
CA ALA A 42 9.12 1.02 -3.09
C ALA A 42 8.28 2.13 -3.75
N ALA A 43 7.01 2.26 -3.38
CA ALA A 43 6.14 3.31 -3.87
C ALA A 43 6.66 4.72 -3.54
N SER A 44 7.23 4.90 -2.33
CA SER A 44 7.79 6.21 -1.95
C SER A 44 8.94 6.64 -2.84
N HIS A 45 9.81 5.73 -3.23
CA HIS A 45 10.90 6.06 -4.16
C HIS A 45 10.39 6.55 -5.53
N LEU A 46 9.33 5.93 -6.04
CA LEU A 46 8.71 6.39 -7.29
C LEU A 46 8.08 7.79 -7.11
N MET A 47 7.43 8.03 -5.98
CA MET A 47 6.82 9.32 -5.69
C MET A 47 7.84 10.45 -5.44
N GLU A 48 9.03 10.12 -4.94
CA GLU A 48 10.13 11.08 -4.75
C GLU A 48 10.62 11.67 -6.07
N LEU A 49 10.49 10.94 -7.17
CA LEU A 49 10.85 11.42 -8.51
C LEU A 49 9.92 12.53 -9.02
N SER A 50 8.70 12.62 -8.49
CA SER A 50 7.75 13.67 -8.88
C SER A 50 8.13 15.02 -8.25
N PRO A 51 8.20 16.12 -9.04
CA PRO A 51 8.48 17.45 -8.54
C PRO A 51 7.29 18.10 -7.82
N LYS A 52 6.14 17.43 -7.78
CA LYS A 52 4.92 17.99 -7.17
C LYS A 52 5.04 18.09 -5.65
N PRO A 53 4.67 19.23 -5.05
CA PRO A 53 4.79 19.42 -3.61
C PRO A 53 3.80 18.59 -2.81
N LYS A 54 2.63 18.30 -3.35
CA LYS A 54 1.60 17.50 -2.69
C LYS A 54 1.59 16.09 -3.30
N LYS A 55 1.73 15.10 -2.44
CA LYS A 55 1.81 13.70 -2.83
C LYS A 55 0.80 12.89 -2.03
N LEU A 56 -0.05 12.16 -2.75
CA LEU A 56 -1.07 11.29 -2.17
C LEU A 56 -0.84 9.86 -2.64
N LEU A 57 -0.84 8.92 -1.70
CA LEU A 57 -0.74 7.50 -1.96
C LEU A 57 -2.01 6.82 -1.47
N PHE A 58 -2.78 6.23 -2.38
CA PHE A 58 -3.91 5.39 -2.03
C PHE A 58 -3.46 3.94 -1.98
N MET A 59 -3.64 3.31 -0.83
CA MET A 59 -3.32 1.91 -0.63
C MET A 59 -4.60 1.10 -0.44
N PHE A 60 -4.87 0.19 -1.37
CA PHE A 60 -5.89 -0.84 -1.20
C PHE A 60 -5.34 -1.99 -0.39
N SER A 61 -5.99 -2.32 0.70
CA SER A 61 -5.54 -3.40 1.57
C SER A 61 -6.71 -4.00 2.35
N ASP A 62 -6.61 -5.31 2.60
CA ASP A 62 -7.38 -6.03 3.61
C ASP A 62 -6.78 -5.91 5.02
N ALA A 63 -5.70 -5.13 5.14
CA ALA A 63 -4.93 -4.91 6.36
C ALA A 63 -4.33 -6.17 6.99
N SER A 64 -4.10 -7.19 6.18
CA SER A 64 -3.52 -8.48 6.60
C SER A 64 -2.14 -8.71 5.93
N PRO A 65 -1.12 -7.87 6.21
CA PRO A 65 0.20 -8.07 5.64
C PRO A 65 0.82 -9.34 6.19
N GLN A 66 1.14 -10.27 5.29
CA GLN A 66 1.68 -11.56 5.67
C GLN A 66 2.57 -12.18 4.59
N ASP A 67 3.74 -12.63 4.99
CA ASP A 67 4.62 -13.46 4.18
C ASP A 67 5.43 -14.37 5.09
N ASP A 68 5.10 -15.66 5.10
CA ASP A 68 5.77 -16.69 5.88
C ASP A 68 7.09 -17.18 5.24
N GLN A 69 7.39 -16.72 4.02
CA GLN A 69 8.61 -17.09 3.33
C GLN A 69 9.82 -16.34 3.91
N ILE A 70 10.85 -17.09 4.22
CA ILE A 70 12.12 -16.53 4.67
C ILE A 70 12.85 -15.94 3.46
N ALA A 71 13.14 -14.66 3.53
CA ALA A 71 13.88 -13.95 2.48
C ALA A 71 15.35 -14.34 2.46
N GLY A 72 15.92 -14.43 1.27
CA GLY A 72 17.33 -14.67 1.07
C GLY A 72 18.23 -13.48 1.42
N GLU A 73 19.53 -13.62 1.16
CA GLU A 73 20.49 -12.54 1.38
C GLU A 73 20.14 -11.27 0.60
N GLY A 74 20.38 -10.12 1.22
CA GLY A 74 20.09 -8.80 0.62
C GLY A 74 18.66 -8.33 0.78
N ALA A 75 17.75 -9.17 1.26
CA ALA A 75 16.36 -8.75 1.51
C ALA A 75 16.20 -8.10 2.90
N PHE A 76 15.22 -7.22 3.01
CA PHE A 76 14.74 -6.76 4.31
C PHE A 76 14.15 -7.94 5.08
N TYR A 77 14.38 -7.96 6.39
CA TYR A 77 13.93 -9.04 7.26
C TYR A 77 14.43 -10.43 6.81
N LYS A 78 15.66 -10.48 6.32
CA LYS A 78 16.32 -11.74 6.05
C LYS A 78 16.27 -12.64 7.30
N ASP A 79 16.13 -13.94 7.08
CA ASP A 79 16.04 -14.96 8.12
C ASP A 79 14.85 -14.81 9.08
N ARG A 80 13.80 -14.06 8.68
CA ARG A 80 12.57 -13.87 9.46
C ARG A 80 11.33 -14.00 8.60
N GLU A 81 10.31 -14.59 9.17
CA GLU A 81 8.97 -14.51 8.61
C GLU A 81 8.42 -13.08 8.80
N TYR A 82 7.74 -12.59 7.78
CA TYR A 82 7.08 -11.29 7.81
C TYR A 82 5.60 -11.50 8.12
N THR A 83 5.28 -11.76 9.39
CA THR A 83 3.94 -12.14 9.83
C THR A 83 3.51 -11.33 11.06
N ASP A 84 2.22 -11.38 11.37
CA ASP A 84 1.63 -10.89 12.61
C ASP A 84 2.11 -9.47 13.04
N ALA A 85 2.56 -9.37 14.28
CA ALA A 85 2.97 -8.12 14.88
C ALA A 85 4.16 -7.45 14.14
N LEU A 86 5.07 -8.23 13.55
CA LEU A 86 6.19 -7.69 12.79
C LEU A 86 5.69 -7.00 11.51
N ALA A 87 4.85 -7.68 10.75
CA ALA A 87 4.32 -7.16 9.50
C ALA A 87 3.46 -5.90 9.71
N VAL A 88 2.56 -5.95 10.69
CA VAL A 88 1.73 -4.80 11.06
C VAL A 88 2.59 -3.63 11.54
N LYS A 89 3.56 -3.88 12.42
CA LYS A 89 4.45 -2.82 12.93
C LYS A 89 5.27 -2.17 11.83
N ASP A 90 5.80 -2.96 10.90
CA ASP A 90 6.54 -2.43 9.76
C ASP A 90 5.66 -1.54 8.89
N THR A 91 4.44 -1.98 8.57
CA THR A 91 3.49 -1.20 7.79
C THR A 91 3.11 0.11 8.49
N VAL A 92 2.83 0.06 9.79
CA VAL A 92 2.56 1.28 10.61
C VAL A 92 3.72 2.26 10.55
N ASN A 93 4.94 1.76 10.74
CA ASN A 93 6.14 2.59 10.71
C ASN A 93 6.32 3.26 9.35
N GLU A 94 6.06 2.54 8.26
CA GLU A 94 6.18 3.09 6.92
C GLU A 94 5.11 4.14 6.60
N VAL A 95 3.86 3.90 6.96
CA VAL A 95 2.80 4.92 6.83
C VAL A 95 3.20 6.20 7.58
N GLN A 96 3.73 6.07 8.79
CA GLN A 96 4.18 7.22 9.57
C GLN A 96 5.40 7.90 8.96
N ARG A 97 6.36 7.12 8.44
CA ARG A 97 7.54 7.65 7.75
C ARG A 97 7.13 8.48 6.52
N LEU A 98 6.25 7.94 5.70
CA LEU A 98 5.75 8.63 4.51
C LEU A 98 5.07 9.95 4.85
N LYS A 99 4.20 9.97 5.85
CA LYS A 99 3.57 11.20 6.35
C LYS A 99 4.59 12.24 6.79
N ASN A 100 5.62 11.82 7.50
CA ASN A 100 6.70 12.73 7.95
C ASN A 100 7.52 13.29 6.77
N HIS A 101 7.50 12.62 5.61
CA HIS A 101 8.13 13.08 4.37
C HIS A 101 7.16 13.80 3.41
N GLY A 102 5.99 14.19 3.89
CA GLY A 102 5.02 14.96 3.10
C GLY A 102 4.24 14.13 2.06
N ILE A 103 4.17 12.82 2.27
CA ILE A 103 3.35 11.91 1.45
C ILE A 103 2.14 11.47 2.30
N ASP A 104 0.96 11.93 1.93
CA ASP A 104 -0.27 11.50 2.59
C ASP A 104 -0.65 10.10 2.13
N VAL A 105 -0.70 9.16 3.07
CA VAL A 105 -1.12 7.78 2.81
C VAL A 105 -2.56 7.58 3.24
N ILE A 106 -3.40 7.20 2.29
CA ILE A 106 -4.82 6.93 2.48
C ILE A 106 -5.05 5.42 2.31
N GLY A 107 -5.46 4.76 3.38
CA GLY A 107 -5.82 3.34 3.33
C GLY A 107 -7.28 3.18 2.90
N ILE A 108 -7.50 2.49 1.78
CA ILE A 108 -8.84 2.04 1.37
C ILE A 108 -8.97 0.59 1.80
N PHE A 109 -9.74 0.37 2.86
CA PHE A 109 -9.90 -0.95 3.46
C PHE A 109 -11.15 -1.66 2.94
N MET A 110 -10.95 -2.86 2.43
CA MET A 110 -12.00 -3.79 2.07
C MET A 110 -11.65 -5.17 2.63
N GLY A 111 -12.12 -5.46 3.82
CA GLY A 111 -11.80 -6.68 4.54
C GLY A 111 -12.87 -7.07 5.55
N SER A 112 -12.57 -8.07 6.37
CA SER A 112 -13.48 -8.54 7.40
C SER A 112 -13.58 -7.56 8.58
N ALA A 113 -14.65 -7.70 9.37
CA ALA A 113 -14.78 -6.92 10.60
C ALA A 113 -13.61 -7.19 11.58
N HIS A 114 -13.06 -8.41 11.55
CA HIS A 114 -11.91 -8.79 12.37
C HIS A 114 -10.66 -7.97 12.03
N ASP A 115 -10.39 -7.73 10.75
CA ASP A 115 -9.18 -7.04 10.28
C ASP A 115 -9.33 -5.51 10.36
N SER A 116 -10.54 -5.03 10.65
CA SER A 116 -10.85 -3.60 10.75
C SER A 116 -10.07 -2.88 11.85
N GLU A 117 -9.72 -3.58 12.94
CA GLU A 117 -8.88 -3.01 14.01
C GLU A 117 -7.43 -2.83 13.54
N LEU A 118 -6.91 -3.80 12.79
CA LEU A 118 -5.57 -3.72 12.19
C LEU A 118 -5.50 -2.59 11.16
N ALA A 119 -6.51 -2.45 10.31
CA ALA A 119 -6.61 -1.33 9.37
C ALA A 119 -6.59 0.02 10.08
N THR A 120 -7.33 0.13 11.19
CA THR A 120 -7.35 1.36 12.00
C THR A 120 -5.99 1.63 12.64
N LYS A 121 -5.30 0.59 13.09
CA LYS A 121 -3.94 0.70 13.66
C LYS A 121 -2.92 1.17 12.60
N ILE A 122 -3.03 0.68 11.36
CA ILE A 122 -2.10 1.01 10.27
C ILE A 122 -2.33 2.43 9.77
N PHE A 123 -3.57 2.79 9.43
CA PHE A 123 -3.88 4.04 8.71
C PHE A 123 -4.42 5.15 9.60
N GLY A 124 -4.92 4.83 10.79
CA GLY A 124 -5.47 5.80 11.72
C GLY A 124 -6.62 6.63 11.11
N ARG A 125 -6.47 7.96 11.13
CA ARG A 125 -7.47 8.89 10.58
C ARG A 125 -7.55 8.89 9.05
N SER A 126 -6.56 8.34 8.39
CA SER A 126 -6.51 8.24 6.91
C SER A 126 -7.12 6.94 6.40
N LEU A 127 -7.90 6.25 7.23
CA LEU A 127 -8.60 5.02 6.85
C LEU A 127 -9.97 5.32 6.28
N VAL A 128 -10.22 4.81 5.08
CA VAL A 128 -11.54 4.80 4.43
C VAL A 128 -11.98 3.35 4.29
N LYS A 129 -13.14 3.00 4.83
CA LYS A 129 -13.72 1.66 4.75
C LYS A 129 -14.75 1.61 3.64
N ILE A 130 -14.64 0.62 2.78
CA ILE A 130 -15.62 0.33 1.73
C ILE A 130 -16.14 -1.10 1.88
N LYS A 131 -17.38 -1.35 1.51
CA LYS A 131 -18.01 -2.67 1.59
C LYS A 131 -17.85 -3.46 0.28
N SER A 132 -17.68 -2.75 -0.81
CA SER A 132 -17.52 -3.32 -2.14
C SER A 132 -16.65 -2.43 -3.02
N ILE A 133 -16.11 -3.01 -4.08
CA ILE A 133 -15.32 -2.27 -5.06
C ILE A 133 -16.13 -1.16 -5.76
N ASN A 134 -17.46 -1.29 -5.82
CA ASN A 134 -18.32 -0.27 -6.43
C ASN A 134 -18.31 1.06 -5.64
N GLU A 135 -17.99 1.03 -4.36
CA GLU A 135 -17.89 2.23 -3.51
C GLU A 135 -16.53 2.94 -3.67
N PHE A 136 -15.59 2.33 -4.39
CA PHE A 136 -14.23 2.84 -4.47
C PHE A 136 -14.12 4.23 -5.09
N ALA A 137 -14.74 4.43 -6.25
CA ALA A 137 -14.67 5.71 -6.96
C ALA A 137 -15.21 6.86 -6.10
N ASP A 138 -16.34 6.61 -5.41
CA ASP A 138 -16.96 7.58 -4.51
C ASP A 138 -16.07 7.85 -3.28
N ALA A 139 -15.44 6.81 -2.74
CA ALA A 139 -14.53 6.95 -1.59
C ALA A 139 -13.30 7.79 -1.94
N VAL A 140 -12.65 7.50 -3.07
CA VAL A 140 -11.52 8.28 -3.57
C VAL A 140 -11.94 9.72 -3.88
N GLY A 141 -13.07 9.91 -4.54
CA GLY A 141 -13.60 11.24 -4.89
C GLY A 141 -13.85 12.12 -3.66
N ARG A 142 -14.41 11.55 -2.58
CA ARG A 142 -14.60 12.27 -1.31
C ARG A 142 -13.27 12.71 -0.70
N VAL A 143 -12.32 11.77 -0.60
CA VAL A 143 -10.99 12.07 -0.04
C VAL A 143 -10.28 13.16 -0.86
N LEU A 144 -10.31 13.08 -2.18
CA LEU A 144 -9.71 14.10 -3.04
C LEU A 144 -10.35 15.48 -2.83
N ASN A 145 -11.68 15.55 -2.73
CA ASN A 145 -12.37 16.81 -2.44
C ASN A 145 -11.94 17.39 -1.08
N GLU A 146 -11.84 16.58 -0.02
CA GLU A 146 -11.43 17.04 1.31
C GLU A 146 -9.97 17.55 1.34
N ILE A 147 -9.10 16.99 0.52
CA ILE A 147 -7.67 17.33 0.51
C ILE A 147 -7.36 18.50 -0.42
N LEU A 148 -8.15 18.68 -1.49
CA LEU A 148 -7.89 19.69 -2.52
C LEU A 148 -8.67 21.00 -2.31
N THR A 149 -9.65 21.01 -1.42
CA THR A 149 -10.40 22.19 -0.99
C THR A 149 -9.88 22.73 0.32
#